data_450128b48f626ad8c67b7ed58740d851
#
_entry.id   450128b48f626ad8c67b7ed58740d851
#
_cell.length_a   1.000
_cell.length_b   1.000
_cell.length_c   1.000
_cell.angle_alpha   90.00
_cell.angle_beta   90.00
_cell.angle_gamma   90.00
#
_symmetry.space_group_name_H-M   'P 1'
#
loop_
_entity.id
_entity.type
_entity.pdbx_description
1 polymer ?
#
loop_
_entity_poly.entity_id
_entity_poly.type
_entity_poly.pdbx_seq_one_letter_code
_entity_poly.pdbx_strand_id
1 'polypeptide(L)'
;MFNLEEELKKLPDKPGVYIMHDKHDIIIYVGKAKILKNRVRQYFQSNKNHSAKVVQMVSHIAYFEYIVTDSELEALVLECNLIKEHRPKYNTMLKDDKSYPFIKVTIGEEFPRVLFSRTMKHGTGKFFGPYTSAGAVKETIELLCKLYKVRTCNRRLPKDIGKDRPCLNYHIGQCNAPCQGYVNKDEYKKNIDKVISFLNGNYSEIINELTNKMQDCSERMEYEEAARYRDLLISVKQIAQKQKITADDATDRDVIACAMDAEDAVVQVFFIRQGKLLGREHFHMKVATNDSRSGILSEFMKQYYGGTPYIPNVIMTQEEIEDAGTIADWLSSRKKRKVTIITPKKGDKEKMVELAHKNALMVLTKDAEKIKLEEKRTTGAMKQIADWLGLVSIRRAEAYDISNTSGVESVGSMVVFEDGRPKKNDYRKFKIKTVKGPDDYKSMREVLTRRFTRGMRERAGEEETRGFAVYPDLIMMDGGRGQVNIALEVLDELHINIPVCGMVKDDNHNTRGLYYNNVEIPIDRHSEGFKLITRVQDEAHRFAIEYHRSLRSKKQVSSVLDEIEGIGPARRKALMKHFLDIDKIRNANVSELMEAEGITENVAQNIYKYFH
;
A
#
# COMPACT_ATOMS: atom_id res chain seq x y z
N MET A 1 -20.05 -24.15 33.05
CA MET A 1 -20.51 -24.31 31.65
C MET A 1 -21.50 -23.17 31.40
N PHE A 2 -21.32 -22.37 30.37
CA PHE A 2 -22.18 -21.22 30.06
C PHE A 2 -23.58 -21.72 29.68
N ASN A 3 -24.59 -21.31 30.46
CA ASN A 3 -25.99 -21.67 30.18
C ASN A 3 -26.67 -20.50 29.48
N LEU A 4 -26.79 -20.61 28.15
CA LEU A 4 -27.33 -19.56 27.29
C LEU A 4 -28.73 -19.07 27.74
N GLU A 5 -29.65 -19.97 28.12
CA GLU A 5 -31.00 -19.61 28.51
C GLU A 5 -31.05 -18.81 29.82
N GLU A 6 -30.20 -19.17 30.78
CA GLU A 6 -30.09 -18.45 32.05
C GLU A 6 -29.46 -17.06 31.86
N GLU A 7 -28.42 -16.95 31.05
CA GLU A 7 -27.75 -15.68 30.80
C GLU A 7 -28.63 -14.72 29.98
N LEU A 8 -29.43 -15.23 29.03
CA LEU A 8 -30.43 -14.42 28.33
C LEU A 8 -31.52 -13.87 29.25
N LYS A 9 -31.85 -14.56 30.36
CA LYS A 9 -32.81 -14.06 31.35
C LYS A 9 -32.26 -12.92 32.21
N LYS A 10 -30.96 -12.91 32.47
CA LYS A 10 -30.25 -11.90 33.29
C LYS A 10 -30.04 -10.56 32.57
N LEU A 11 -30.22 -10.51 31.24
CA LEU A 11 -29.99 -9.31 30.45
C LEU A 11 -30.90 -8.15 30.89
N PRO A 12 -30.34 -6.95 31.17
CA PRO A 12 -31.08 -5.79 31.64
C PRO A 12 -31.80 -5.08 30.47
N ASP A 13 -32.90 -4.39 30.85
CA ASP A 13 -33.62 -3.50 29.93
C ASP A 13 -32.97 -2.10 29.88
N LYS A 14 -31.65 -2.06 29.63
CA LYS A 14 -30.81 -0.85 29.59
C LYS A 14 -29.96 -0.81 28.32
N PRO A 15 -29.49 0.38 27.91
CA PRO A 15 -28.50 0.49 26.81
C PRO A 15 -27.17 -0.11 27.21
N GLY A 16 -26.42 -0.58 26.22
CA GLY A 16 -25.08 -1.14 26.44
C GLY A 16 -24.48 -1.79 25.21
N VAL A 17 -23.33 -2.41 25.40
CA VAL A 17 -22.58 -3.14 24.39
C VAL A 17 -22.53 -4.62 24.77
N TYR A 18 -22.70 -5.49 23.79
CA TYR A 18 -22.53 -6.94 23.94
C TYR A 18 -21.38 -7.42 23.09
N ILE A 19 -20.65 -8.40 23.62
CA ILE A 19 -19.42 -8.94 23.05
C ILE A 19 -19.60 -10.45 22.93
N MET A 20 -19.43 -10.99 21.73
CA MET A 20 -19.61 -12.42 21.45
C MET A 20 -18.26 -13.09 21.26
N HIS A 21 -18.07 -14.22 21.95
CA HIS A 21 -16.85 -15.00 21.95
C HIS A 21 -17.05 -16.37 21.31
N ASP A 22 -16.01 -16.89 20.67
CA ASP A 22 -15.96 -18.27 20.19
C ASP A 22 -15.45 -19.24 21.27
N LYS A 23 -15.35 -20.53 20.91
CA LYS A 23 -14.85 -21.60 21.81
C LYS A 23 -13.38 -21.45 22.22
N HIS A 24 -12.61 -20.56 21.59
CA HIS A 24 -11.22 -20.26 21.89
C HIS A 24 -11.05 -18.94 22.63
N ASP A 25 -12.13 -18.36 23.15
CA ASP A 25 -12.16 -17.08 23.84
C ASP A 25 -11.79 -15.87 22.95
N ILE A 26 -11.95 -16.01 21.64
CA ILE A 26 -11.69 -14.94 20.68
C ILE A 26 -12.97 -14.13 20.50
N ILE A 27 -12.87 -12.79 20.61
CA ILE A 27 -13.97 -11.87 20.33
C ILE A 27 -14.27 -11.92 18.82
N ILE A 28 -15.45 -12.42 18.47
CA ILE A 28 -15.87 -12.59 17.09
C ILE A 28 -16.84 -11.52 16.62
N TYR A 29 -17.55 -10.86 17.54
CA TYR A 29 -18.48 -9.78 17.23
C TYR A 29 -18.68 -8.85 18.42
N VAL A 30 -18.82 -7.55 18.17
CA VAL A 30 -19.16 -6.52 19.13
C VAL A 30 -20.34 -5.72 18.56
N GLY A 31 -21.37 -5.46 19.40
CA GLY A 31 -22.52 -4.68 18.97
C GLY A 31 -23.13 -3.87 20.09
N LYS A 32 -23.69 -2.71 19.77
CA LYS A 32 -24.45 -1.90 20.71
C LYS A 32 -25.93 -2.29 20.74
N ALA A 33 -26.59 -1.98 21.84
CA ALA A 33 -28.01 -2.11 21.98
C ALA A 33 -28.61 -0.92 22.71
N LYS A 34 -29.79 -0.47 22.28
CA LYS A 34 -30.63 0.46 23.04
C LYS A 34 -31.26 -0.24 24.24
N ILE A 35 -31.61 -1.51 24.07
CA ILE A 35 -32.10 -2.43 25.09
C ILE A 35 -31.37 -3.75 24.90
N LEU A 36 -30.39 -4.07 25.76
CA LEU A 36 -29.56 -5.27 25.67
C LEU A 36 -30.38 -6.54 25.57
N LYS A 37 -31.37 -6.70 26.43
CA LYS A 37 -32.27 -7.87 26.48
C LYS A 37 -32.94 -8.18 25.14
N ASN A 38 -33.49 -7.16 24.47
CA ASN A 38 -34.17 -7.35 23.20
C ASN A 38 -33.21 -7.67 22.08
N ARG A 39 -32.09 -6.93 21.99
CA ARG A 39 -31.13 -7.05 20.90
C ARG A 39 -30.37 -8.37 20.94
N VAL A 40 -29.87 -8.78 22.11
CA VAL A 40 -29.10 -10.04 22.22
C VAL A 40 -30.01 -11.25 22.00
N ARG A 41 -31.23 -11.24 22.53
CA ARG A 41 -32.18 -12.33 22.30
C ARG A 41 -32.54 -12.54 20.83
N GLN A 42 -32.59 -11.49 20.01
CA GLN A 42 -32.90 -11.58 18.58
C GLN A 42 -31.94 -12.52 17.84
N TYR A 43 -30.67 -12.61 18.24
CA TYR A 43 -29.71 -13.51 17.59
C TYR A 43 -30.00 -14.99 17.82
N PHE A 44 -30.63 -15.33 18.95
CA PHE A 44 -30.91 -16.70 19.39
C PHE A 44 -32.38 -17.14 19.18
N GLN A 45 -33.20 -16.24 18.65
CA GLN A 45 -34.58 -16.57 18.24
C GLN A 45 -34.60 -17.14 16.82
N SER A 46 -35.72 -17.74 16.38
CA SER A 46 -35.83 -18.52 15.15
C SER A 46 -35.19 -17.88 13.89
N ASN A 47 -34.41 -18.67 13.16
CA ASN A 47 -33.52 -18.33 12.03
C ASN A 47 -34.21 -17.79 10.75
N LYS A 48 -35.52 -17.62 10.67
CA LYS A 48 -36.22 -17.29 9.42
C LYS A 48 -35.88 -15.93 8.81
N ASN A 49 -35.34 -15.00 9.61
CA ASN A 49 -35.02 -13.63 9.17
C ASN A 49 -33.54 -13.25 9.33
N HIS A 50 -32.66 -14.21 9.65
CA HIS A 50 -31.23 -13.93 9.83
C HIS A 50 -30.48 -14.02 8.50
N SER A 51 -29.52 -13.10 8.30
CA SER A 51 -28.58 -13.20 7.19
C SER A 51 -27.67 -14.43 7.34
N ALA A 52 -27.11 -14.94 6.23
CA ALA A 52 -26.19 -16.08 6.26
C ALA A 52 -24.99 -15.83 7.20
N LYS A 53 -24.50 -14.59 7.26
CA LYS A 53 -23.42 -14.16 8.17
C LYS A 53 -23.84 -14.26 9.64
N VAL A 54 -25.05 -13.82 9.97
CA VAL A 54 -25.57 -13.92 11.34
C VAL A 54 -25.77 -15.37 11.74
N VAL A 55 -26.31 -16.21 10.86
CA VAL A 55 -26.44 -17.65 11.12
C VAL A 55 -25.07 -18.28 11.37
N GLN A 56 -24.09 -18.00 10.53
CA GLN A 56 -22.72 -18.48 10.69
C GLN A 56 -22.07 -17.92 11.97
N MET A 57 -22.25 -16.64 12.27
CA MET A 57 -21.75 -16.03 13.50
C MET A 57 -22.36 -16.73 14.72
N VAL A 58 -23.68 -16.89 14.76
CA VAL A 58 -24.39 -17.53 15.88
C VAL A 58 -23.91 -18.97 16.09
N SER A 59 -23.62 -19.73 15.03
CA SER A 59 -23.07 -21.09 15.14
C SER A 59 -21.65 -21.15 15.74
N HIS A 60 -20.92 -20.03 15.77
CA HIS A 60 -19.57 -19.95 16.35
C HIS A 60 -19.58 -19.34 17.76
N ILE A 61 -20.71 -18.79 18.25
CA ILE A 61 -20.79 -18.20 19.58
C ILE A 61 -20.73 -19.31 20.64
N ALA A 62 -19.74 -19.25 21.52
CA ALA A 62 -19.65 -20.10 22.68
C ALA A 62 -20.28 -19.45 23.93
N TYR A 63 -20.08 -18.14 24.07
CA TYR A 63 -20.68 -17.34 25.11
C TYR A 63 -20.70 -15.85 24.73
N PHE A 64 -21.37 -15.04 25.53
CA PHE A 64 -21.37 -13.59 25.36
C PHE A 64 -21.18 -12.89 26.71
N GLU A 65 -20.61 -11.68 26.64
CA GLU A 65 -20.54 -10.72 27.74
C GLU A 65 -21.29 -9.44 27.37
N TYR A 66 -21.62 -8.63 28.37
CA TYR A 66 -22.25 -7.33 28.11
C TYR A 66 -21.78 -6.28 29.12
N ILE A 67 -21.74 -5.03 28.65
CA ILE A 67 -21.42 -3.85 29.46
C ILE A 67 -22.61 -2.91 29.38
N VAL A 68 -23.20 -2.58 30.55
CA VAL A 68 -24.30 -1.64 30.65
C VAL A 68 -23.74 -0.21 30.61
N THR A 69 -24.38 0.67 29.86
CA THR A 69 -24.04 2.08 29.79
C THR A 69 -25.22 2.95 30.25
N ASP A 70 -24.96 4.22 30.61
CA ASP A 70 -25.98 5.14 31.05
C ASP A 70 -26.79 5.72 29.89
N SER A 71 -26.23 5.72 28.68
CA SER A 71 -26.88 6.24 27.47
C SER A 71 -26.53 5.43 26.21
N GLU A 72 -27.40 5.56 25.19
CA GLU A 72 -27.16 4.98 23.88
C GLU A 72 -25.91 5.58 23.19
N LEU A 73 -25.61 6.86 23.49
CA LEU A 73 -24.40 7.54 23.02
C LEU A 73 -23.13 6.90 23.59
N GLU A 74 -23.11 6.58 24.88
CA GLU A 74 -21.99 5.88 25.49
C GLU A 74 -21.83 4.47 24.95
N ALA A 75 -22.93 3.74 24.73
CA ALA A 75 -22.91 2.44 24.07
C ALA A 75 -22.26 2.53 22.67
N LEU A 76 -22.61 3.55 21.89
CA LEU A 76 -22.02 3.79 20.56
C LEU A 76 -20.52 4.04 20.63
N VAL A 77 -20.08 4.89 21.55
CA VAL A 77 -18.64 5.21 21.72
C VAL A 77 -17.86 3.97 22.17
N LEU A 78 -18.42 3.20 23.11
CA LEU A 78 -17.80 1.98 23.61
C LEU A 78 -17.71 0.91 22.52
N GLU A 79 -18.79 0.69 21.73
CA GLU A 79 -18.80 -0.21 20.57
C GLU A 79 -17.66 0.14 19.59
N CYS A 80 -17.56 1.43 19.19
CA CYS A 80 -16.52 1.89 18.27
C CYS A 80 -15.10 1.62 18.79
N ASN A 81 -14.87 1.82 20.09
CA ASN A 81 -13.56 1.58 20.70
C ASN A 81 -13.22 0.09 20.73
N LEU A 82 -14.13 -0.75 21.14
CA LEU A 82 -13.95 -2.21 21.21
C LEU A 82 -13.75 -2.83 19.81
N ILE A 83 -14.51 -2.39 18.80
CA ILE A 83 -14.32 -2.84 17.42
C ILE A 83 -12.93 -2.44 16.92
N LYS A 84 -12.47 -1.23 17.22
CA LYS A 84 -11.13 -0.76 16.80
C LYS A 84 -10.00 -1.54 17.47
N GLU A 85 -10.15 -1.87 18.75
CA GLU A 85 -9.18 -2.59 19.56
C GLU A 85 -9.08 -4.06 19.16
N HIS A 86 -10.23 -4.75 19.09
CA HIS A 86 -10.26 -6.22 18.92
C HIS A 86 -10.42 -6.67 17.47
N ARG A 87 -10.84 -5.80 16.55
CA ARG A 87 -11.07 -6.09 15.12
C ARG A 87 -11.83 -7.39 14.89
N PRO A 88 -13.05 -7.56 15.42
CA PRO A 88 -13.75 -8.83 15.41
C PRO A 88 -14.09 -9.29 13.99
N LYS A 89 -14.03 -10.60 13.76
CA LYS A 89 -14.18 -11.22 12.43
C LYS A 89 -15.53 -10.90 11.75
N TYR A 90 -16.60 -10.81 12.53
CA TYR A 90 -17.96 -10.63 12.00
C TYR A 90 -18.43 -9.18 11.99
N ASN A 91 -17.65 -8.22 12.51
CA ASN A 91 -17.94 -6.80 12.30
C ASN A 91 -17.55 -6.37 10.89
N THR A 92 -18.33 -5.47 10.31
CA THR A 92 -17.98 -4.82 9.05
C THR A 92 -16.88 -3.79 9.32
N MET A 93 -15.76 -3.88 8.60
CA MET A 93 -14.58 -3.06 8.89
C MET A 93 -14.04 -2.35 7.66
N LEU A 94 -13.49 -1.15 7.88
CA LEU A 94 -12.65 -0.45 6.91
C LEU A 94 -11.37 -1.25 6.64
N LYS A 95 -11.05 -1.49 5.36
CA LYS A 95 -9.81 -2.16 4.96
C LYS A 95 -8.57 -1.28 5.15
N ASP A 96 -8.71 0.06 5.06
CA ASP A 96 -7.63 1.03 5.08
C ASP A 96 -7.85 2.10 6.16
N ASP A 97 -6.87 2.27 7.06
CA ASP A 97 -6.82 3.37 8.04
C ASP A 97 -5.97 4.51 7.46
N LYS A 98 -6.56 5.36 6.60
CA LYS A 98 -5.85 6.44 5.91
C LYS A 98 -5.85 7.72 6.75
N SER A 99 -4.65 8.27 7.04
CA SER A 99 -4.51 9.60 7.61
C SER A 99 -4.37 10.65 6.51
N TYR A 100 -5.29 11.62 6.49
CA TYR A 100 -5.31 12.66 5.46
C TYR A 100 -4.41 13.84 5.80
N PRO A 101 -3.74 14.43 4.80
CA PRO A 101 -2.99 15.65 4.97
C PRO A 101 -3.89 16.89 4.98
N PHE A 102 -3.43 17.89 5.75
CA PHE A 102 -4.03 19.22 5.88
C PHE A 102 -2.97 20.28 5.63
N ILE A 103 -3.40 21.46 5.19
CA ILE A 103 -2.60 22.67 5.25
C ILE A 103 -2.95 23.38 6.55
N LYS A 104 -1.94 23.61 7.41
CA LYS A 104 -2.08 24.31 8.68
C LYS A 104 -1.51 25.71 8.55
N VAL A 105 -2.31 26.74 8.90
CA VAL A 105 -1.86 28.12 9.07
C VAL A 105 -1.81 28.41 10.57
N THR A 106 -0.63 28.76 11.12
CA THR A 106 -0.41 28.95 12.56
C THR A 106 -0.81 30.35 13.02
N ILE A 107 -2.09 30.69 12.92
CA ILE A 107 -2.63 32.03 13.18
C ILE A 107 -2.40 32.55 14.61
N GLY A 108 -2.03 31.69 15.56
CA GLY A 108 -1.66 32.08 16.94
C GLY A 108 -0.21 32.56 17.08
N GLU A 109 0.62 32.46 16.05
CA GLU A 109 1.97 33.02 16.04
C GLU A 109 1.95 34.46 15.56
N GLU A 110 2.89 35.27 16.03
CA GLU A 110 3.00 36.68 15.62
C GLU A 110 3.32 36.83 14.12
N PHE A 111 4.13 35.89 13.60
CA PHE A 111 4.39 35.68 12.18
C PHE A 111 3.95 34.27 11.78
N PRO A 112 2.69 34.07 11.38
CA PRO A 112 2.16 32.77 11.08
C PRO A 112 2.92 32.03 9.97
N ARG A 113 2.87 30.65 10.03
CA ARG A 113 3.47 29.76 9.04
C ARG A 113 2.40 28.99 8.29
N VAL A 114 2.75 28.54 7.09
CA VAL A 114 1.95 27.60 6.30
C VAL A 114 2.66 26.26 6.30
N LEU A 115 2.05 25.24 6.92
CA LEU A 115 2.68 23.96 7.21
C LEU A 115 1.84 22.79 6.73
N PHE A 116 2.50 21.71 6.35
CA PHE A 116 1.89 20.39 6.17
C PHE A 116 1.58 19.76 7.54
N SER A 117 0.39 19.20 7.70
CA SER A 117 0.02 18.47 8.92
C SER A 117 -0.87 17.26 8.59
N ARG A 118 -0.69 16.16 9.32
CA ARG A 118 -1.61 15.01 9.30
C ARG A 118 -2.49 14.94 10.55
N THR A 119 -2.22 15.79 11.53
CA THR A 119 -2.96 15.84 12.80
C THR A 119 -3.55 17.21 12.99
N MET A 120 -4.78 17.28 13.50
CA MET A 120 -5.44 18.51 13.92
C MET A 120 -5.42 18.60 15.44
N LYS A 121 -4.67 19.57 15.98
CA LYS A 121 -4.76 19.94 17.41
C LYS A 121 -5.54 21.23 17.52
N HIS A 122 -6.67 21.21 18.22
CA HIS A 122 -7.48 22.40 18.47
C HIS A 122 -6.65 23.50 19.15
N GLY A 123 -6.88 24.74 18.76
CA GLY A 123 -6.17 25.91 19.32
C GLY A 123 -4.77 26.18 18.75
N THR A 124 -4.22 25.36 17.86
CA THR A 124 -2.86 25.54 17.33
C THR A 124 -2.78 26.23 15.96
N GLY A 125 -3.93 26.58 15.35
CA GLY A 125 -3.98 27.22 14.04
C GLY A 125 -5.26 26.92 13.26
N LYS A 126 -5.36 27.46 12.05
CA LYS A 126 -6.45 27.18 11.11
C LYS A 126 -6.02 26.06 10.16
N PHE A 127 -6.88 25.05 9.96
CA PHE A 127 -6.62 23.90 9.13
C PHE A 127 -7.51 23.92 7.90
N PHE A 128 -6.94 23.56 6.75
CA PHE A 128 -7.62 23.44 5.46
C PHE A 128 -7.47 22.03 4.93
N GLY A 129 -8.54 21.42 4.45
CA GLY A 129 -8.59 20.04 4.00
C GLY A 129 -9.82 19.29 4.53
N PRO A 130 -9.85 17.95 4.55
CA PRO A 130 -8.74 17.05 4.18
C PRO A 130 -8.42 17.05 2.69
N TYR A 131 -7.14 16.89 2.34
CA TYR A 131 -6.71 16.67 0.97
C TYR A 131 -6.44 15.18 0.73
N THR A 132 -6.61 14.72 -0.51
CA THR A 132 -6.42 13.31 -0.88
C THR A 132 -4.97 12.95 -1.22
N SER A 133 -4.13 13.95 -1.53
CA SER A 133 -2.74 13.76 -1.91
C SER A 133 -1.79 14.61 -1.10
N ALA A 134 -0.79 13.97 -0.48
CA ALA A 134 0.30 14.65 0.22
C ALA A 134 1.19 15.46 -0.75
N GLY A 135 1.36 15.00 -1.99
CA GLY A 135 2.06 15.73 -3.05
C GLY A 135 1.36 17.04 -3.38
N ALA A 136 0.04 16.99 -3.66
CA ALA A 136 -0.74 18.18 -3.96
C ALA A 136 -0.72 19.22 -2.82
N VAL A 137 -0.71 18.79 -1.56
CA VAL A 137 -0.57 19.70 -0.41
C VAL A 137 0.79 20.39 -0.39
N LYS A 138 1.87 19.65 -0.62
CA LYS A 138 3.23 20.22 -0.66
C LYS A 138 3.39 21.21 -1.81
N GLU A 139 2.91 20.86 -3.02
CA GLU A 139 2.90 21.75 -4.18
C GLU A 139 2.10 23.03 -3.92
N THR A 140 0.93 22.91 -3.26
CA THR A 140 0.11 24.07 -2.88
C THR A 140 0.84 24.95 -1.87
N ILE A 141 1.49 24.39 -0.85
CA ILE A 141 2.27 25.17 0.13
C ILE A 141 3.43 25.87 -0.56
N GLU A 142 4.14 25.21 -1.45
CA GLU A 142 5.24 25.80 -2.21
C GLU A 142 4.76 26.96 -3.10
N LEU A 143 3.63 26.77 -3.78
CA LEU A 143 3.00 27.84 -4.57
C LEU A 143 2.61 29.04 -3.69
N LEU A 144 2.00 28.81 -2.52
CA LEU A 144 1.63 29.88 -1.57
C LEU A 144 2.85 30.65 -1.06
N CYS A 145 3.97 29.93 -0.80
CA CYS A 145 5.23 30.57 -0.42
C CYS A 145 5.81 31.45 -1.54
N LYS A 146 5.75 30.97 -2.80
CA LYS A 146 6.18 31.76 -3.97
C LYS A 146 5.30 32.99 -4.20
N LEU A 147 3.97 32.87 -4.02
CA LEU A 147 3.00 33.95 -4.25
C LEU A 147 3.06 35.03 -3.15
N TYR A 148 3.07 34.62 -1.88
CA TYR A 148 2.85 35.51 -0.75
C TYR A 148 4.08 35.68 0.16
N LYS A 149 5.20 35.04 -0.18
CA LYS A 149 6.51 35.12 0.50
C LYS A 149 6.44 34.87 2.00
N VAL A 150 5.64 33.85 2.41
CA VAL A 150 5.43 33.50 3.80
C VAL A 150 6.45 32.47 4.28
N ARG A 151 6.79 32.49 5.56
CA ARG A 151 7.79 31.60 6.15
C ARG A 151 7.27 30.20 6.40
N THR A 152 8.18 29.22 6.29
CA THR A 152 7.94 27.81 6.67
C THR A 152 8.87 27.34 7.79
N CYS A 153 9.88 28.16 8.17
CA CYS A 153 10.92 27.80 9.13
C CYS A 153 10.41 27.68 10.57
N ASN A 154 11.18 26.97 11.44
CA ASN A 154 10.83 26.73 12.84
C ASN A 154 11.38 27.78 13.83
N ARG A 155 11.94 28.92 13.36
CA ARG A 155 12.44 30.00 14.24
C ARG A 155 11.30 30.54 15.11
N ARG A 156 11.62 30.81 16.37
CA ARG A 156 10.67 31.37 17.36
C ARG A 156 10.65 32.91 17.26
N LEU A 157 9.77 33.44 16.44
CA LEU A 157 9.62 34.90 16.31
C LEU A 157 8.58 35.40 17.32
N PRO A 158 8.83 36.60 17.98
CA PRO A 158 9.91 37.56 17.68
C PRO A 158 11.26 37.28 18.34
N LYS A 159 11.40 36.27 19.21
CA LYS A 159 12.63 36.03 20.03
C LYS A 159 13.91 35.83 19.22
N ASP A 160 13.79 35.35 17.99
CA ASP A 160 14.95 35.01 17.13
C ASP A 160 15.18 36.04 16.02
N ILE A 161 14.59 37.25 16.13
CA ILE A 161 14.83 38.32 15.16
C ILE A 161 16.29 38.80 15.28
N GLY A 162 16.99 38.83 14.14
CA GLY A 162 18.36 39.34 14.04
C GLY A 162 19.47 38.42 14.58
N LYS A 163 19.14 37.19 15.06
CA LYS A 163 20.16 36.28 15.61
C LYS A 163 21.05 35.62 14.54
N ASP A 164 20.48 35.29 13.39
CA ASP A 164 21.16 34.55 12.32
C ASP A 164 20.95 35.25 10.98
N ARG A 165 21.80 34.96 10.01
CA ARG A 165 21.64 35.42 8.61
C ARG A 165 20.33 34.95 7.99
N PRO A 166 19.77 35.68 7.00
CA PRO A 166 18.59 35.21 6.25
C PRO A 166 18.90 33.88 5.58
N CYS A 167 17.89 32.99 5.56
CA CYS A 167 18.03 31.66 4.96
C CYS A 167 17.82 31.71 3.43
N LEU A 168 18.11 30.59 2.75
CA LEU A 168 17.98 30.46 1.30
C LEU A 168 16.61 30.92 0.78
N ASN A 169 15.51 30.66 1.50
CA ASN A 169 14.16 31.04 1.07
C ASN A 169 13.98 32.56 0.89
N TYR A 170 14.74 33.39 1.60
CA TYR A 170 14.77 34.83 1.36
C TYR A 170 15.47 35.14 0.03
N HIS A 171 16.65 34.57 -0.19
CA HIS A 171 17.45 34.82 -1.39
C HIS A 171 16.79 34.36 -2.68
N ILE A 172 16.00 33.27 -2.63
CA ILE A 172 15.22 32.77 -3.77
C ILE A 172 13.79 33.38 -3.85
N GLY A 173 13.51 34.41 -3.05
CA GLY A 173 12.26 35.18 -3.11
C GLY A 173 11.00 34.44 -2.61
N GLN A 174 11.17 33.40 -1.78
CA GLN A 174 10.04 32.62 -1.20
C GLN A 174 9.66 33.05 0.22
N CYS A 175 10.40 34.01 0.84
CA CYS A 175 10.13 34.49 2.18
C CYS A 175 10.58 35.97 2.32
N ASN A 176 9.78 36.80 2.95
CA ASN A 176 10.12 38.20 3.24
C ASN A 176 11.04 38.38 4.45
N ALA A 177 11.66 37.33 4.97
CA ALA A 177 12.56 37.31 6.11
C ALA A 177 12.08 38.09 7.35
N PRO A 178 10.91 37.76 7.93
CA PRO A 178 10.47 38.36 9.19
C PRO A 178 11.47 38.09 10.33
N CYS A 179 12.30 37.07 10.21
CA CYS A 179 13.39 36.77 11.13
C CYS A 179 14.55 37.79 11.11
N GLN A 180 14.58 38.71 10.14
CA GLN A 180 15.52 39.82 10.05
C GLN A 180 14.86 41.18 10.31
N GLY A 181 13.54 41.18 10.53
CA GLY A 181 12.79 42.44 10.66
C GLY A 181 12.55 43.17 9.33
N TYR A 182 12.79 42.52 8.16
CA TYR A 182 12.62 43.13 6.84
C TYR A 182 11.17 43.36 6.44
N VAL A 183 10.23 42.77 7.17
CA VAL A 183 8.79 42.98 7.01
C VAL A 183 8.15 43.19 8.39
N ASN A 184 7.24 44.17 8.48
CA ASN A 184 6.52 44.41 9.71
C ASN A 184 5.36 43.44 9.90
N LYS A 185 4.83 43.35 11.13
CA LYS A 185 3.76 42.41 11.50
C LYS A 185 2.48 42.65 10.71
N ASP A 186 2.08 43.88 10.46
CA ASP A 186 0.81 44.19 9.79
C ASP A 186 0.88 43.86 8.30
N GLU A 187 2.00 44.15 7.66
CA GLU A 187 2.25 43.79 6.27
C GLU A 187 2.30 42.26 6.10
N TYR A 188 2.99 41.58 7.01
CA TYR A 188 3.05 40.13 6.99
C TYR A 188 1.67 39.49 7.21
N LYS A 189 0.84 40.07 8.08
CA LYS A 189 -0.53 39.63 8.33
C LYS A 189 -1.41 39.75 7.09
N LYS A 190 -1.28 40.82 6.30
CA LYS A 190 -1.98 40.95 5.00
C LYS A 190 -1.66 39.81 4.04
N ASN A 191 -0.40 39.36 4.00
CA ASN A 191 -0.01 38.21 3.19
C ASN A 191 -0.65 36.92 3.68
N ILE A 192 -0.74 36.74 5.00
CA ILE A 192 -1.44 35.57 5.59
C ILE A 192 -2.94 35.60 5.30
N ASP A 193 -3.57 36.77 5.33
CA ASP A 193 -4.99 36.92 4.99
C ASP A 193 -5.25 36.55 3.51
N LYS A 194 -4.35 36.94 2.60
CA LYS A 194 -4.37 36.52 1.20
C LYS A 194 -4.19 35.00 1.05
N VAL A 195 -3.28 34.39 1.82
CA VAL A 195 -3.12 32.90 1.89
C VAL A 195 -4.43 32.24 2.32
N ILE A 196 -5.07 32.74 3.37
CA ILE A 196 -6.34 32.23 3.88
C ILE A 196 -7.45 32.39 2.83
N SER A 197 -7.50 33.52 2.14
CA SER A 197 -8.44 33.79 1.04
C SER A 197 -8.25 32.80 -0.09
N PHE A 198 -7.01 32.55 -0.51
CA PHE A 198 -6.67 31.55 -1.50
C PHE A 198 -7.11 30.12 -1.09
N LEU A 199 -6.80 29.71 0.14
CA LEU A 199 -7.16 28.38 0.67
C LEU A 199 -8.67 28.21 0.84
N ASN A 200 -9.41 29.30 0.98
CA ASN A 200 -10.87 29.33 0.92
C ASN A 200 -11.41 29.30 -0.54
N GLY A 201 -10.51 29.26 -1.54
CA GLY A 201 -10.88 29.15 -2.95
C GLY A 201 -11.23 30.47 -3.63
N ASN A 202 -10.88 31.62 -3.07
CA ASN A 202 -11.03 32.93 -3.68
C ASN A 202 -9.83 33.21 -4.59
N TYR A 203 -9.89 32.73 -5.84
CA TYR A 203 -8.76 32.84 -6.78
C TYR A 203 -8.84 34.06 -7.68
N SER A 204 -9.99 34.74 -7.76
CA SER A 204 -10.21 35.84 -8.72
C SER A 204 -9.24 37.00 -8.53
N GLU A 205 -8.99 37.39 -7.28
CA GLU A 205 -8.09 38.50 -6.93
C GLU A 205 -6.65 38.20 -7.37
N ILE A 206 -6.12 37.02 -7.03
CA ILE A 206 -4.74 36.66 -7.39
C ILE A 206 -4.59 36.42 -8.89
N ILE A 207 -5.61 35.88 -9.57
CA ILE A 207 -5.60 35.71 -11.03
C ILE A 207 -5.49 37.07 -11.70
N ASN A 208 -6.27 38.08 -11.27
CA ASN A 208 -6.22 39.43 -11.80
C ASN A 208 -4.87 40.09 -11.51
N GLU A 209 -4.37 39.98 -10.26
CA GLU A 209 -3.06 40.54 -9.85
C GLU A 209 -1.92 39.96 -10.71
N LEU A 210 -1.88 38.64 -10.90
CA LEU A 210 -0.84 37.99 -11.71
C LEU A 210 -0.96 38.32 -13.19
N THR A 211 -2.19 38.45 -13.71
CA THR A 211 -2.43 38.84 -15.11
C THR A 211 -1.91 40.24 -15.38
N ASN A 212 -2.24 41.20 -14.50
CA ASN A 212 -1.76 42.58 -14.63
C ASN A 212 -0.23 42.64 -14.55
N LYS A 213 0.38 42.01 -13.56
CA LYS A 213 1.85 41.98 -13.43
C LYS A 213 2.53 41.34 -14.65
N MET A 214 1.97 40.28 -15.20
CA MET A 214 2.48 39.64 -16.43
C MET A 214 2.44 40.61 -17.61
N GLN A 215 1.33 41.36 -17.76
CA GLN A 215 1.17 42.35 -18.83
C GLN A 215 2.13 43.55 -18.66
N ASP A 216 2.20 44.11 -17.45
CA ASP A 216 3.11 45.22 -17.13
C ASP A 216 4.58 44.86 -17.41
N CYS A 217 5.04 43.66 -17.01
CA CYS A 217 6.38 43.18 -17.32
C CYS A 217 6.59 42.97 -18.82
N SER A 218 5.60 42.46 -19.53
CA SER A 218 5.65 42.29 -20.99
C SER A 218 5.77 43.61 -21.72
N GLU A 219 5.02 44.65 -21.31
CA GLU A 219 5.10 46.01 -21.85
C GLU A 219 6.46 46.67 -21.62
N ARG A 220 7.12 46.37 -20.45
CA ARG A 220 8.47 46.79 -20.15
C ARG A 220 9.57 45.97 -20.80
N MET A 221 9.20 44.96 -21.64
CA MET A 221 10.12 44.02 -22.27
C MET A 221 10.91 43.12 -21.28
N GLU A 222 10.43 42.99 -20.03
CA GLU A 222 10.98 42.13 -18.97
C GLU A 222 10.45 40.70 -19.15
N TYR A 223 10.81 40.03 -20.22
CA TYR A 223 10.19 38.75 -20.67
C TYR A 223 10.42 37.60 -19.70
N GLU A 224 11.54 37.56 -18.96
CA GLU A 224 11.79 36.52 -17.95
C GLU A 224 10.83 36.64 -16.76
N GLU A 225 10.59 37.86 -16.26
CA GLU A 225 9.64 38.11 -15.19
C GLU A 225 8.19 37.88 -15.68
N ALA A 226 7.85 38.29 -16.90
CA ALA A 226 6.54 38.00 -17.51
C ALA A 226 6.29 36.49 -17.61
N ALA A 227 7.29 35.71 -18.03
CA ALA A 227 7.22 34.24 -18.08
C ALA A 227 7.01 33.64 -16.69
N ARG A 228 7.70 34.15 -15.66
CA ARG A 228 7.51 33.73 -14.26
C ARG A 228 6.09 33.97 -13.76
N TYR A 229 5.50 35.15 -14.03
CA TYR A 229 4.09 35.42 -13.67
C TYR A 229 3.11 34.57 -14.44
N ARG A 230 3.36 34.28 -15.73
CA ARG A 230 2.58 33.35 -16.56
C ARG A 230 2.55 31.96 -15.92
N ASP A 231 3.69 31.41 -15.51
CA ASP A 231 3.80 30.08 -14.93
C ASP A 231 3.08 29.96 -13.57
N LEU A 232 3.16 31.04 -12.75
CA LEU A 232 2.37 31.14 -11.52
C LEU A 232 0.86 31.19 -11.83
N LEU A 233 0.45 31.97 -12.83
CA LEU A 233 -0.94 32.08 -13.27
C LEU A 233 -1.50 30.74 -13.77
N ILE A 234 -0.72 29.99 -14.52
CA ILE A 234 -1.07 28.64 -14.97
C ILE A 234 -1.28 27.71 -13.77
N SER A 235 -0.38 27.73 -12.81
CA SER A 235 -0.47 26.92 -11.58
C SER A 235 -1.72 27.24 -10.77
N VAL A 236 -2.03 28.52 -10.58
CA VAL A 236 -3.25 28.97 -9.90
C VAL A 236 -4.51 28.54 -10.65
N LYS A 237 -4.55 28.71 -11.97
CA LYS A 237 -5.68 28.28 -12.81
C LYS A 237 -5.90 26.77 -12.78
N GLN A 238 -4.84 25.95 -12.74
CA GLN A 238 -4.95 24.49 -12.59
C GLN A 238 -5.59 24.08 -11.25
N ILE A 239 -5.21 24.75 -10.15
CA ILE A 239 -5.84 24.51 -8.84
C ILE A 239 -7.30 24.95 -8.86
N ALA A 240 -7.60 26.12 -9.42
CA ALA A 240 -8.97 26.62 -9.53
C ALA A 240 -9.87 25.74 -10.39
N GLN A 241 -9.36 25.17 -11.49
CA GLN A 241 -10.13 24.27 -12.36
C GLN A 241 -10.50 22.94 -11.70
N LYS A 242 -9.61 22.39 -10.85
CA LYS A 242 -9.88 21.15 -10.10
C LYS A 242 -11.01 21.30 -9.07
N GLN A 243 -11.42 22.51 -8.73
CA GLN A 243 -12.42 22.82 -7.69
C GLN A 243 -13.77 23.33 -8.24
N LYS A 244 -14.11 22.97 -9.47
CA LYS A 244 -15.24 23.55 -10.24
C LYS A 244 -16.67 23.16 -9.79
N ILE A 245 -16.86 22.25 -8.85
CA ILE A 245 -18.21 21.95 -8.33
C ILE A 245 -18.50 22.95 -7.22
N THR A 246 -19.27 23.97 -7.54
CA THR A 246 -19.76 24.97 -6.58
C THR A 246 -21.21 24.64 -6.20
N ALA A 247 -21.47 24.57 -4.89
CA ALA A 247 -22.82 24.68 -4.36
C ALA A 247 -23.09 26.14 -4.03
N ASP A 248 -24.34 26.60 -4.20
CA ASP A 248 -24.74 28.00 -3.98
C ASP A 248 -24.61 28.46 -2.51
N ASP A 249 -24.35 27.55 -1.59
CA ASP A 249 -24.13 27.87 -0.18
C ASP A 249 -22.72 27.53 0.30
N ALA A 250 -22.15 28.36 1.17
CA ALA A 250 -20.81 28.22 1.72
C ALA A 250 -20.72 27.18 2.85
N THR A 251 -21.65 26.20 2.94
CA THR A 251 -21.71 25.22 4.01
C THR A 251 -20.71 24.10 3.79
N ASP A 252 -19.95 23.75 4.83
CA ASP A 252 -19.09 22.58 4.85
C ASP A 252 -19.92 21.30 4.95
N ARG A 253 -19.73 20.39 3.99
CA ARG A 253 -20.47 19.13 3.95
C ARG A 253 -19.62 17.99 3.40
N ASP A 254 -19.93 16.79 3.84
CA ASP A 254 -19.44 15.55 3.23
C ASP A 254 -20.64 14.83 2.56
N VAL A 255 -20.41 14.33 1.34
CA VAL A 255 -21.40 13.54 0.60
C VAL A 255 -20.91 12.11 0.57
N ILE A 256 -21.71 11.21 1.13
CA ILE A 256 -21.34 9.81 1.32
C ILE A 256 -22.33 8.92 0.59
N ALA A 257 -21.84 8.08 -0.30
CA ALA A 257 -22.64 7.09 -1.01
C ALA A 257 -21.91 5.76 -1.09
N CYS A 258 -22.65 4.67 -1.20
CA CYS A 258 -22.13 3.31 -1.21
C CYS A 258 -22.63 2.57 -2.45
N ALA A 259 -21.73 1.81 -3.08
CA ALA A 259 -22.03 0.71 -3.99
C ALA A 259 -21.56 -0.59 -3.38
N MET A 260 -22.33 -1.67 -3.53
CA MET A 260 -22.01 -2.98 -2.96
C MET A 260 -22.37 -4.10 -3.92
N ASP A 261 -21.64 -5.21 -3.81
CA ASP A 261 -21.96 -6.52 -4.39
C ASP A 261 -22.10 -7.58 -3.27
N ALA A 262 -21.92 -8.86 -3.61
CA ALA A 262 -22.13 -9.96 -2.66
C ALA A 262 -21.10 -10.01 -1.51
N GLU A 263 -19.88 -9.54 -1.73
CA GLU A 263 -18.76 -9.69 -0.77
C GLU A 263 -18.04 -8.38 -0.42
N ASP A 264 -18.12 -7.38 -1.30
CA ASP A 264 -17.41 -6.12 -1.17
C ASP A 264 -18.34 -4.92 -1.29
N ALA A 265 -18.03 -3.85 -0.58
CA ALA A 265 -18.63 -2.54 -0.78
C ALA A 265 -17.57 -1.45 -0.92
N VAL A 266 -17.91 -0.45 -1.72
CA VAL A 266 -17.13 0.77 -1.86
C VAL A 266 -17.95 1.95 -1.39
N VAL A 267 -17.45 2.66 -0.39
CA VAL A 267 -18.04 3.92 0.09
C VAL A 267 -17.26 5.07 -0.50
N GLN A 268 -17.92 5.93 -1.25
CA GLN A 268 -17.36 7.16 -1.83
C GLN A 268 -17.71 8.35 -0.94
N VAL A 269 -16.71 9.17 -0.61
CA VAL A 269 -16.87 10.43 0.11
C VAL A 269 -16.42 11.58 -0.76
N PHE A 270 -17.25 12.63 -0.88
CA PHE A 270 -16.88 13.92 -1.44
C PHE A 270 -16.74 14.95 -0.33
N PHE A 271 -15.62 15.64 -0.28
CA PHE A 271 -15.33 16.68 0.69
C PHE A 271 -15.66 18.05 0.11
N ILE A 272 -16.76 18.65 0.54
CA ILE A 272 -17.20 19.99 0.12
C ILE A 272 -16.93 20.95 1.28
N ARG A 273 -16.15 21.99 1.00
CA ARG A 273 -15.81 23.04 1.97
C ARG A 273 -16.08 24.40 1.35
N GLN A 274 -16.82 25.23 2.09
CA GLN A 274 -17.29 26.52 1.60
C GLN A 274 -17.94 26.45 0.22
N GLY A 275 -18.79 25.43 0.02
CA GLY A 275 -19.49 25.18 -1.26
C GLY A 275 -18.64 24.60 -2.38
N LYS A 276 -17.32 24.39 -2.21
CA LYS A 276 -16.41 23.88 -3.23
C LYS A 276 -15.98 22.44 -2.95
N LEU A 277 -15.92 21.59 -3.99
CA LEU A 277 -15.39 20.24 -3.87
C LEU A 277 -13.86 20.28 -3.72
N LEU A 278 -13.35 20.02 -2.52
CA LEU A 278 -11.91 19.94 -2.24
C LEU A 278 -11.28 18.62 -2.67
N GLY A 279 -12.05 17.53 -2.64
CA GLY A 279 -11.54 16.22 -3.00
C GLY A 279 -12.59 15.14 -2.89
N ARG A 280 -12.22 13.97 -3.37
CA ARG A 280 -13.01 12.75 -3.27
C ARG A 280 -12.13 11.59 -2.84
N GLU A 281 -12.69 10.68 -2.04
CA GLU A 281 -12.00 9.48 -1.58
C GLU A 281 -12.96 8.31 -1.59
N HIS A 282 -12.43 7.11 -1.79
CA HIS A 282 -13.20 5.89 -1.70
C HIS A 282 -12.58 4.93 -0.70
N PHE A 283 -13.43 4.13 -0.07
CA PHE A 283 -13.07 3.19 0.97
C PHE A 283 -13.67 1.83 0.65
N HIS A 284 -12.84 0.79 0.79
CA HIS A 284 -13.29 -0.58 0.64
C HIS A 284 -13.74 -1.14 1.99
N MET A 285 -14.89 -1.79 1.99
CA MET A 285 -15.43 -2.49 3.15
C MET A 285 -15.73 -3.94 2.77
N LYS A 286 -15.39 -4.89 3.64
CA LYS A 286 -15.86 -6.26 3.51
C LYS A 286 -17.28 -6.35 4.04
N VAL A 287 -18.17 -6.83 3.22
CA VAL A 287 -19.60 -7.00 3.58
C VAL A 287 -20.01 -8.45 3.40
N ALA A 288 -21.08 -8.84 4.07
CA ALA A 288 -21.69 -10.14 3.84
C ALA A 288 -22.90 -10.00 2.90
N THR A 289 -23.27 -11.09 2.26
CA THR A 289 -24.28 -11.20 1.20
C THR A 289 -25.65 -10.58 1.53
N ASN A 290 -25.93 -10.23 2.80
CA ASN A 290 -27.21 -9.64 3.23
C ASN A 290 -27.03 -8.37 4.08
N ASP A 291 -25.86 -7.72 4.08
CA ASP A 291 -25.72 -6.43 4.75
C ASP A 291 -26.51 -5.37 3.97
N SER A 292 -27.28 -4.52 4.68
CA SER A 292 -27.97 -3.40 4.04
C SER A 292 -27.01 -2.25 3.76
N ARG A 293 -27.25 -1.49 2.69
CA ARG A 293 -26.50 -0.25 2.44
C ARG A 293 -26.57 0.73 3.59
N SER A 294 -27.77 0.84 4.20
CA SER A 294 -28.01 1.66 5.40
C SER A 294 -27.09 1.27 6.55
N GLY A 295 -26.94 -0.04 6.83
CA GLY A 295 -26.04 -0.56 7.86
C GLY A 295 -24.58 -0.31 7.54
N ILE A 296 -24.16 -0.51 6.27
CA ILE A 296 -22.79 -0.26 5.81
C ILE A 296 -22.43 1.23 5.95
N LEU A 297 -23.34 2.13 5.55
CA LEU A 297 -23.13 3.58 5.69
C LEU A 297 -23.04 4.00 7.15
N SER A 298 -23.90 3.44 8.02
CA SER A 298 -23.86 3.67 9.46
C SER A 298 -22.52 3.25 10.06
N GLU A 299 -22.07 2.04 9.75
CA GLU A 299 -20.83 1.49 10.28
C GLU A 299 -19.60 2.24 9.73
N PHE A 300 -19.61 2.59 8.44
CA PHE A 300 -18.60 3.45 7.84
C PHE A 300 -18.47 4.78 8.57
N MET A 301 -19.58 5.45 8.84
CA MET A 301 -19.58 6.77 9.49
C MET A 301 -19.01 6.70 10.92
N LYS A 302 -19.35 5.66 11.67
CA LYS A 302 -18.80 5.43 13.01
C LYS A 302 -17.28 5.29 12.97
N GLN A 303 -16.76 4.43 12.09
CA GLN A 303 -15.32 4.16 11.97
C GLN A 303 -14.56 5.35 11.39
N TYR A 304 -15.07 5.94 10.30
CA TYR A 304 -14.43 7.06 9.62
C TYR A 304 -14.34 8.30 10.52
N TYR A 305 -15.48 8.75 11.06
CA TYR A 305 -15.48 9.92 11.94
C TYR A 305 -14.90 9.61 13.32
N GLY A 306 -14.84 8.36 13.74
CA GLY A 306 -14.10 7.94 14.94
C GLY A 306 -12.60 8.20 14.85
N GLY A 307 -12.02 8.05 13.66
CA GLY A 307 -10.60 8.29 13.37
C GLY A 307 -10.27 9.66 12.79
N THR A 308 -11.24 10.34 12.17
CA THR A 308 -11.02 11.61 11.45
C THR A 308 -11.10 12.80 12.40
N PRO A 309 -10.10 13.74 12.34
CA PRO A 309 -10.09 14.92 13.20
C PRO A 309 -11.07 16.02 12.76
N TYR A 310 -11.55 16.00 11.52
CA TYR A 310 -12.46 17.01 10.98
C TYR A 310 -13.88 16.43 10.80
N ILE A 311 -14.87 17.16 11.32
CA ILE A 311 -16.30 16.82 11.19
C ILE A 311 -17.01 17.99 10.50
N PRO A 312 -17.71 17.79 9.35
CA PRO A 312 -18.45 18.85 8.64
C PRO A 312 -19.72 19.28 9.43
N ASN A 313 -20.38 20.34 8.96
CA ASN A 313 -21.67 20.76 9.54
C ASN A 313 -22.82 19.86 9.07
N VAL A 314 -22.73 19.38 7.83
CA VAL A 314 -23.77 18.56 7.18
C VAL A 314 -23.11 17.33 6.59
N ILE A 315 -23.73 16.19 6.77
CA ILE A 315 -23.40 14.94 6.11
C ILE A 315 -24.58 14.54 5.26
N MET A 316 -24.35 14.33 3.97
CA MET A 316 -25.39 13.90 3.03
C MET A 316 -25.18 12.43 2.69
N THR A 317 -26.23 11.63 2.84
CA THR A 317 -26.23 10.19 2.56
C THR A 317 -27.21 9.85 1.44
N GLN A 318 -26.98 8.76 0.76
CA GLN A 318 -27.82 8.30 -0.36
C GLN A 318 -29.16 7.72 0.12
N GLU A 319 -29.24 7.22 1.34
CA GLU A 319 -30.45 6.72 1.98
C GLU A 319 -30.42 6.99 3.48
N GLU A 320 -31.56 6.83 4.15
CA GLU A 320 -31.64 6.97 5.60
C GLU A 320 -30.81 5.88 6.25
N ILE A 321 -29.92 6.27 7.15
CA ILE A 321 -29.04 5.33 7.85
C ILE A 321 -29.63 4.93 9.20
N GLU A 322 -29.29 3.72 9.62
CA GLU A 322 -29.59 3.26 10.97
C GLU A 322 -28.91 4.17 12.00
N ASP A 323 -29.60 4.50 13.09
CA ASP A 323 -29.06 5.35 14.16
C ASP A 323 -28.63 6.77 13.76
N ALA A 324 -29.17 7.34 12.67
CA ALA A 324 -28.79 8.67 12.18
C ALA A 324 -28.82 9.74 13.29
N GLY A 325 -29.83 9.73 14.17
CA GLY A 325 -29.93 10.66 15.30
C GLY A 325 -28.79 10.51 16.29
N THR A 326 -28.52 9.29 16.75
CA THR A 326 -27.45 8.98 17.72
C THR A 326 -26.07 9.32 17.16
N ILE A 327 -25.83 9.03 15.87
CA ILE A 327 -24.58 9.40 15.20
C ILE A 327 -24.43 10.91 15.08
N ALA A 328 -25.51 11.63 14.73
CA ALA A 328 -25.51 13.10 14.67
C ALA A 328 -25.21 13.74 16.03
N ASP A 329 -25.80 13.22 17.11
CA ASP A 329 -25.58 13.68 18.48
C ASP A 329 -24.12 13.41 18.92
N TRP A 330 -23.61 12.22 18.62
CA TRP A 330 -22.20 11.88 18.86
C TRP A 330 -21.24 12.83 18.15
N LEU A 331 -21.46 13.06 16.86
CA LEU A 331 -20.62 13.97 16.06
C LEU A 331 -20.73 15.42 16.53
N SER A 332 -21.94 15.84 16.94
CA SER A 332 -22.18 17.19 17.51
C SER A 332 -21.44 17.39 18.82
N SER A 333 -21.45 16.38 19.70
CA SER A 333 -20.70 16.39 20.96
C SER A 333 -19.19 16.54 20.73
N ARG A 334 -18.64 15.75 19.81
CA ARG A 334 -17.20 15.82 19.45
C ARG A 334 -16.80 17.16 18.82
N LYS A 335 -17.64 17.69 17.95
CA LYS A 335 -17.41 18.96 17.26
C LYS A 335 -17.69 20.16 18.14
N LYS A 336 -18.47 20.02 19.22
CA LYS A 336 -19.03 21.09 20.06
C LYS A 336 -19.92 22.07 19.27
N ARG A 337 -20.52 21.62 18.18
CA ARG A 337 -21.48 22.34 17.32
C ARG A 337 -22.41 21.32 16.65
N LYS A 338 -23.63 21.76 16.33
CA LYS A 338 -24.63 20.89 15.68
C LYS A 338 -24.12 20.33 14.36
N VAL A 339 -24.22 19.01 14.20
CA VAL A 339 -24.00 18.26 12.98
C VAL A 339 -25.33 17.67 12.53
N THR A 340 -25.64 17.75 11.24
CA THR A 340 -26.90 17.24 10.68
C THR A 340 -26.59 16.18 9.65
N ILE A 341 -27.29 15.05 9.72
CA ILE A 341 -27.26 14.01 8.69
C ILE A 341 -28.55 14.14 7.89
N ILE A 342 -28.47 14.26 6.57
CA ILE A 342 -29.61 14.44 5.69
C ILE A 342 -29.55 13.48 4.50
N THR A 343 -30.71 13.06 4.03
CA THR A 343 -30.86 12.25 2.81
C THR A 343 -31.63 13.08 1.77
N PRO A 344 -30.93 13.76 0.84
CA PRO A 344 -31.57 14.59 -0.18
C PRO A 344 -32.37 13.73 -1.15
N LYS A 345 -33.63 14.14 -1.42
CA LYS A 345 -34.55 13.44 -2.34
C LYS A 345 -34.84 14.21 -3.64
N LYS A 346 -34.26 15.41 -3.82
CA LYS A 346 -34.45 16.25 -5.01
C LYS A 346 -33.41 17.37 -5.11
N GLY A 347 -33.23 17.89 -6.31
CA GLY A 347 -32.38 19.05 -6.59
C GLY A 347 -30.88 18.74 -6.65
N ASP A 348 -30.05 19.78 -6.57
CA ASP A 348 -28.59 19.65 -6.78
C ASP A 348 -27.90 18.83 -5.67
N LYS A 349 -28.45 18.81 -4.47
CA LYS A 349 -27.94 17.98 -3.37
C LYS A 349 -28.12 16.49 -3.66
N GLU A 350 -29.26 16.09 -4.24
CA GLU A 350 -29.50 14.71 -4.68
C GLU A 350 -28.54 14.32 -5.81
N LYS A 351 -28.38 15.20 -6.83
CA LYS A 351 -27.44 14.96 -7.94
C LYS A 351 -26.01 14.73 -7.47
N MET A 352 -25.56 15.43 -6.40
CA MET A 352 -24.24 15.20 -5.79
C MET A 352 -24.14 13.83 -5.14
N VAL A 353 -25.18 13.38 -4.46
CA VAL A 353 -25.23 12.04 -3.85
C VAL A 353 -25.26 10.96 -4.93
N GLU A 354 -26.04 11.17 -5.99
CA GLU A 354 -26.07 10.26 -7.15
C GLU A 354 -24.70 10.18 -7.85
N LEU A 355 -24.03 11.32 -8.00
CA LEU A 355 -22.68 11.36 -8.55
C LEU A 355 -21.67 10.59 -7.67
N ALA A 356 -21.78 10.71 -6.34
CA ALA A 356 -20.96 9.94 -5.42
C ALA A 356 -21.24 8.43 -5.55
N HIS A 357 -22.51 8.04 -5.67
CA HIS A 357 -22.90 6.65 -5.91
C HIS A 357 -22.35 6.09 -7.22
N LYS A 358 -22.48 6.84 -8.33
CA LYS A 358 -21.91 6.45 -9.63
C LYS A 358 -20.39 6.26 -9.55
N ASN A 359 -19.69 7.12 -8.81
CA ASN A 359 -18.24 6.96 -8.58
C ASN A 359 -17.93 5.70 -7.75
N ALA A 360 -18.70 5.41 -6.69
CA ALA A 360 -18.53 4.18 -5.92
C ALA A 360 -18.72 2.94 -6.80
N LEU A 361 -19.75 2.93 -7.65
CA LEU A 361 -20.03 1.83 -8.56
C LEU A 361 -18.91 1.63 -9.60
N MET A 362 -18.38 2.71 -10.17
CA MET A 362 -17.24 2.63 -11.10
C MET A 362 -15.99 2.03 -10.46
N VAL A 363 -15.70 2.36 -9.21
CA VAL A 363 -14.56 1.77 -8.48
C VAL A 363 -14.81 0.29 -8.24
N LEU A 364 -15.98 -0.06 -7.74
CA LEU A 364 -16.36 -1.45 -7.44
C LEU A 364 -16.26 -2.36 -8.69
N THR A 365 -16.82 -1.93 -9.83
CA THR A 365 -16.74 -2.68 -11.11
C THR A 365 -15.32 -2.80 -11.63
N LYS A 366 -14.52 -1.74 -11.58
CA LYS A 366 -13.13 -1.76 -12.03
C LYS A 366 -12.27 -2.70 -11.20
N ASP A 367 -12.49 -2.73 -9.90
CA ASP A 367 -11.76 -3.64 -9.02
C ASP A 367 -12.19 -5.09 -9.20
N ALA A 368 -13.48 -5.36 -9.41
CA ALA A 368 -13.97 -6.69 -9.77
C ALA A 368 -13.37 -7.20 -11.10
N GLU A 369 -13.29 -6.34 -12.12
CA GLU A 369 -12.62 -6.66 -13.38
C GLU A 369 -11.12 -6.93 -13.19
N LYS A 370 -10.44 -6.13 -12.38
CA LYS A 370 -9.02 -6.31 -12.06
C LYS A 370 -8.77 -7.63 -11.33
N ILE A 371 -9.60 -7.97 -10.35
CA ILE A 371 -9.51 -9.23 -9.62
C ILE A 371 -9.71 -10.42 -10.58
N LYS A 372 -10.78 -10.38 -11.41
CA LYS A 372 -11.03 -11.43 -12.42
C LYS A 372 -9.88 -11.57 -13.42
N LEU A 373 -9.28 -10.46 -13.84
CA LEU A 373 -8.12 -10.48 -14.73
C LEU A 373 -6.89 -11.08 -14.04
N GLU A 374 -6.68 -10.76 -12.77
CA GLU A 374 -5.58 -11.31 -11.99
C GLU A 374 -5.77 -12.80 -11.72
N GLU A 375 -6.99 -13.25 -11.39
CA GLU A 375 -7.32 -14.67 -11.28
C GLU A 375 -7.06 -15.43 -12.58
N LYS A 376 -7.51 -14.89 -13.73
CA LYS A 376 -7.20 -15.49 -15.03
C LYS A 376 -5.70 -15.63 -15.27
N ARG A 377 -4.91 -14.62 -14.91
CA ARG A 377 -3.45 -14.59 -15.09
C ARG A 377 -2.67 -15.49 -14.12
N THR A 378 -3.28 -15.91 -13.04
CA THR A 378 -2.66 -16.65 -11.95
C THR A 378 -3.26 -18.05 -11.83
N THR A 379 -4.21 -18.25 -10.95
CA THR A 379 -4.84 -19.56 -10.70
C THR A 379 -5.53 -20.13 -11.95
N GLY A 380 -6.20 -19.28 -12.74
CA GLY A 380 -6.80 -19.69 -14.02
C GLY A 380 -5.77 -20.14 -15.04
N ALA A 381 -4.61 -19.50 -15.11
CA ALA A 381 -3.50 -19.91 -15.98
C ALA A 381 -2.89 -21.25 -15.52
N MET A 382 -2.72 -21.46 -14.19
CA MET A 382 -2.29 -22.76 -13.65
C MET A 382 -3.28 -23.87 -13.99
N LYS A 383 -4.59 -23.58 -13.91
CA LYS A 383 -5.63 -24.52 -14.29
C LYS A 383 -5.55 -24.89 -15.78
N GLN A 384 -5.35 -23.90 -16.67
CA GLN A 384 -5.16 -24.18 -18.11
C GLN A 384 -3.95 -25.08 -18.37
N ILE A 385 -2.84 -24.87 -17.66
CA ILE A 385 -1.66 -25.73 -17.78
C ILE A 385 -1.99 -27.14 -17.26
N ALA A 386 -2.70 -27.28 -16.16
CA ALA A 386 -3.14 -28.57 -15.64
C ALA A 386 -4.04 -29.31 -16.64
N ASP A 387 -5.01 -28.62 -17.23
CA ASP A 387 -5.92 -29.16 -18.24
C ASP A 387 -5.15 -29.67 -19.48
N TRP A 388 -4.14 -28.93 -19.97
CA TRP A 388 -3.30 -29.36 -21.10
C TRP A 388 -2.47 -30.63 -20.81
N LEU A 389 -2.01 -30.76 -19.56
CA LEU A 389 -1.20 -31.88 -19.12
C LEU A 389 -2.03 -33.04 -18.58
N GLY A 390 -3.37 -32.94 -18.53
CA GLY A 390 -4.27 -33.93 -17.95
C GLY A 390 -4.09 -34.12 -16.44
N LEU A 391 -3.64 -33.10 -15.74
CA LEU A 391 -3.44 -33.10 -14.28
C LEU A 391 -4.68 -32.59 -13.56
N VAL A 392 -4.95 -33.10 -12.36
CA VAL A 392 -6.11 -32.67 -11.55
C VAL A 392 -6.01 -31.19 -11.13
N SER A 393 -4.84 -30.79 -10.69
CA SER A 393 -4.55 -29.39 -10.30
C SER A 393 -3.05 -29.17 -10.21
N ILE A 394 -2.61 -27.92 -10.38
CA ILE A 394 -1.24 -27.47 -10.13
C ILE A 394 -1.34 -26.26 -9.23
N ARG A 395 -0.86 -26.38 -7.99
CA ARG A 395 -0.74 -25.27 -7.06
C ARG A 395 0.68 -24.73 -7.02
N ARG A 396 1.67 -25.64 -6.99
CA ARG A 396 3.09 -25.32 -6.92
C ARG A 396 3.83 -25.89 -8.13
N ALA A 397 4.52 -25.03 -8.87
CA ALA A 397 5.42 -25.42 -9.96
C ALA A 397 6.84 -24.97 -9.65
N GLU A 398 7.82 -25.85 -9.94
CA GLU A 398 9.25 -25.52 -9.88
C GLU A 398 9.81 -25.54 -11.29
N ALA A 399 10.50 -24.46 -11.71
CA ALA A 399 11.18 -24.42 -13.00
C ALA A 399 12.69 -24.35 -12.82
N TYR A 400 13.41 -25.08 -13.69
CA TYR A 400 14.83 -25.26 -13.65
C TYR A 400 15.49 -24.80 -14.94
N ASP A 401 16.58 -24.06 -14.80
CA ASP A 401 17.43 -23.61 -15.90
C ASP A 401 18.91 -23.84 -15.55
N ILE A 402 19.71 -24.29 -16.54
CA ILE A 402 21.18 -24.38 -16.45
C ILE A 402 21.77 -23.30 -17.31
N SER A 403 22.55 -22.44 -16.69
CA SER A 403 23.28 -21.40 -17.41
C SER A 403 24.78 -21.65 -17.38
N ASN A 404 25.36 -21.75 -18.58
CA ASN A 404 26.81 -21.90 -18.80
C ASN A 404 27.40 -20.61 -19.33
N THR A 405 28.45 -20.11 -18.74
CA THR A 405 29.15 -18.93 -19.26
C THR A 405 30.59 -19.25 -19.51
N SER A 406 30.96 -19.38 -20.81
CA SER A 406 32.34 -19.36 -21.32
C SER A 406 33.37 -20.12 -20.45
N GLY A 407 33.08 -21.37 -20.09
CA GLY A 407 34.12 -22.30 -19.64
C GLY A 407 34.52 -22.31 -18.17
N VAL A 408 33.88 -21.56 -17.26
CA VAL A 408 34.44 -21.45 -15.89
C VAL A 408 33.56 -22.02 -14.78
N GLU A 409 32.26 -21.82 -14.76
CA GLU A 409 31.37 -22.41 -13.74
C GLU A 409 29.96 -22.51 -14.25
N SER A 410 29.41 -23.72 -14.33
CA SER A 410 27.99 -23.96 -14.59
C SER A 410 27.16 -23.73 -13.34
N VAL A 411 25.98 -23.15 -13.50
CA VAL A 411 25.06 -22.85 -12.40
C VAL A 411 23.65 -23.31 -12.76
N GLY A 412 23.03 -24.02 -11.83
CA GLY A 412 21.59 -24.31 -11.89
C GLY A 412 20.78 -23.30 -11.10
N SER A 413 19.66 -22.88 -11.65
CA SER A 413 18.66 -22.06 -10.98
C SER A 413 17.37 -22.84 -10.79
N MET A 414 16.69 -22.63 -9.66
CA MET A 414 15.37 -23.13 -9.37
C MET A 414 14.47 -21.94 -8.99
N VAL A 415 13.44 -21.69 -9.76
CA VAL A 415 12.39 -20.73 -9.43
C VAL A 415 11.10 -21.46 -9.08
N VAL A 416 10.30 -20.84 -8.21
CA VAL A 416 9.07 -21.45 -7.68
C VAL A 416 7.91 -20.51 -7.94
N PHE A 417 6.83 -21.07 -8.48
CA PHE A 417 5.55 -20.40 -8.63
C PHE A 417 4.49 -21.12 -7.80
N GLU A 418 3.75 -20.38 -6.99
CA GLU A 418 2.64 -20.90 -6.19
C GLU A 418 1.38 -20.11 -6.52
N ASP A 419 0.29 -20.80 -6.83
CA ASP A 419 -0.97 -20.21 -7.29
C ASP A 419 -0.76 -19.22 -8.48
N GLY A 420 0.19 -19.52 -9.38
CA GLY A 420 0.53 -18.71 -10.55
C GLY A 420 1.36 -17.45 -10.27
N ARG A 421 1.86 -17.29 -9.05
CA ARG A 421 2.70 -16.15 -8.62
C ARG A 421 4.11 -16.60 -8.23
N PRO A 422 5.15 -15.77 -8.49
CA PRO A 422 6.52 -16.10 -8.10
C PRO A 422 6.69 -16.10 -6.57
N LYS A 423 7.16 -17.22 -6.01
CA LYS A 423 7.46 -17.38 -4.58
C LYS A 423 8.96 -17.23 -4.32
N LYS A 424 9.45 -16.02 -4.38
CA LYS A 424 10.89 -15.68 -4.35
C LYS A 424 11.66 -16.24 -3.14
N ASN A 425 11.01 -16.42 -2.00
CA ASN A 425 11.61 -16.98 -0.79
C ASN A 425 12.06 -18.45 -0.98
N ASP A 426 11.44 -19.16 -1.94
CA ASP A 426 11.73 -20.55 -2.24
C ASP A 426 12.69 -20.74 -3.41
N TYR A 427 13.17 -19.65 -4.04
CA TYR A 427 14.16 -19.71 -5.12
C TYR A 427 15.49 -20.23 -4.60
N ARG A 428 16.16 -21.08 -5.39
CA ARG A 428 17.47 -21.64 -5.01
C ARG A 428 18.47 -21.57 -6.17
N LYS A 429 19.72 -21.36 -5.81
CA LYS A 429 20.87 -21.32 -6.72
C LYS A 429 21.78 -22.51 -6.40
N PHE A 430 22.16 -23.27 -7.42
CA PHE A 430 23.01 -24.44 -7.29
C PHE A 430 24.32 -24.22 -8.05
N LYS A 431 25.42 -24.13 -7.33
CA LYS A 431 26.74 -24.19 -7.95
C LYS A 431 27.02 -25.66 -8.31
N ILE A 432 27.32 -25.95 -9.58
CA ILE A 432 27.69 -27.28 -10.05
C ILE A 432 29.08 -27.62 -9.53
N LYS A 433 29.23 -28.82 -8.98
CA LYS A 433 30.46 -29.27 -8.30
C LYS A 433 31.11 -30.47 -8.98
N THR A 434 30.34 -31.37 -9.57
CA THR A 434 30.79 -32.67 -10.06
C THR A 434 31.07 -32.69 -11.55
N VAL A 435 30.51 -31.74 -12.31
CA VAL A 435 30.59 -31.70 -13.77
C VAL A 435 31.72 -30.75 -14.20
N LYS A 436 32.65 -31.26 -15.00
CA LYS A 436 33.73 -30.48 -15.64
C LYS A 436 33.36 -30.17 -17.08
N GLY A 437 33.30 -28.89 -17.46
CA GLY A 437 32.93 -28.45 -18.80
C GLY A 437 31.43 -28.17 -19.00
N PRO A 438 31.02 -27.75 -20.19
CA PRO A 438 29.63 -27.37 -20.52
C PRO A 438 28.80 -28.61 -20.84
N ASP A 439 28.30 -29.31 -19.81
CA ASP A 439 27.39 -30.43 -19.92
C ASP A 439 26.11 -30.11 -19.13
N ASP A 440 25.10 -29.61 -19.84
CA ASP A 440 23.83 -29.19 -19.24
C ASP A 440 23.04 -30.37 -18.68
N TYR A 441 23.12 -31.54 -19.32
CA TYR A 441 22.42 -32.72 -18.87
C TYR A 441 22.94 -33.28 -17.54
N LYS A 442 24.26 -33.42 -17.40
CA LYS A 442 24.88 -33.83 -16.14
C LYS A 442 24.69 -32.78 -15.05
N SER A 443 24.76 -31.51 -15.40
CA SER A 443 24.54 -30.39 -14.47
C SER A 443 23.11 -30.41 -13.94
N MET A 444 22.11 -30.66 -14.80
CA MET A 444 20.72 -30.77 -14.41
C MET A 444 20.48 -31.99 -13.49
N ARG A 445 21.07 -33.14 -13.82
CA ARG A 445 21.03 -34.33 -12.95
C ARG A 445 21.58 -33.98 -11.54
N GLU A 446 22.72 -33.31 -11.42
CA GLU A 446 23.27 -32.91 -10.14
C GLU A 446 22.32 -32.00 -9.35
N VAL A 447 21.71 -31.01 -10.00
CA VAL A 447 20.78 -30.06 -9.38
C VAL A 447 19.55 -30.79 -8.82
N LEU A 448 18.90 -31.60 -9.63
CA LEU A 448 17.70 -32.33 -9.26
C LEU A 448 17.97 -33.36 -8.15
N THR A 449 19.05 -34.12 -8.26
CA THR A 449 19.46 -35.08 -7.23
C THR A 449 19.67 -34.37 -5.90
N ARG A 450 20.41 -33.27 -5.88
CA ARG A 450 20.65 -32.49 -4.66
C ARG A 450 19.37 -31.90 -4.08
N ARG A 451 18.48 -31.38 -4.94
CA ARG A 451 17.18 -30.81 -4.53
C ARG A 451 16.31 -31.84 -3.83
N PHE A 452 16.11 -33.00 -4.47
CA PHE A 452 15.16 -33.99 -3.97
C PHE A 452 15.75 -34.83 -2.84
N THR A 453 17.03 -35.19 -2.87
CA THR A 453 17.69 -35.85 -1.72
C THR A 453 17.61 -34.99 -0.46
N ARG A 454 17.83 -33.69 -0.59
CA ARG A 454 17.68 -32.78 0.55
C ARG A 454 16.22 -32.69 1.00
N GLY A 455 15.27 -32.61 0.08
CA GLY A 455 13.85 -32.61 0.42
C GLY A 455 13.40 -33.87 1.17
N MET A 456 13.95 -35.03 0.82
CA MET A 456 13.71 -36.29 1.55
C MET A 456 14.24 -36.21 2.98
N ARG A 457 15.46 -35.70 3.21
CA ARG A 457 16.07 -35.55 4.54
C ARG A 457 15.32 -34.53 5.40
N GLU A 458 14.91 -33.40 4.84
CA GLU A 458 14.07 -32.42 5.54
C GLU A 458 12.70 -33.02 5.93
N ARG A 459 12.10 -33.88 5.09
CA ARG A 459 10.86 -34.60 5.40
C ARG A 459 11.04 -35.66 6.49
N ALA A 460 12.18 -36.34 6.49
CA ALA A 460 12.53 -37.33 7.50
C ALA A 460 12.93 -36.70 8.86
N GLY A 461 13.07 -35.37 8.93
CA GLY A 461 13.52 -34.67 10.13
C GLY A 461 15.01 -34.78 10.39
N GLU A 462 15.81 -35.23 9.42
CA GLU A 462 17.27 -35.40 9.53
C GLU A 462 18.03 -34.09 9.30
N GLU A 463 17.41 -33.11 8.67
CA GLU A 463 17.98 -31.79 8.41
C GLU A 463 16.96 -30.67 8.74
N GLU A 464 17.51 -29.50 9.08
CA GLU A 464 16.74 -28.30 9.35
C GLU A 464 15.91 -27.86 8.12
N THR A 465 14.63 -27.59 8.32
CA THR A 465 13.70 -27.23 7.23
C THR A 465 14.09 -25.89 6.60
N ARG A 466 14.53 -25.92 5.36
CA ARG A 466 14.88 -24.74 4.54
C ARG A 466 14.02 -24.59 3.29
N GLY A 467 12.83 -25.22 3.29
CA GLY A 467 11.84 -25.14 2.24
C GLY A 467 11.94 -26.22 1.16
N PHE A 468 12.85 -27.18 1.26
CA PHE A 468 12.95 -28.29 0.31
C PHE A 468 11.98 -29.45 0.63
N ALA A 469 11.41 -29.48 1.84
CA ALA A 469 10.40 -30.46 2.23
C ALA A 469 9.09 -30.36 1.43
N VAL A 470 8.77 -29.17 0.89
CA VAL A 470 7.59 -28.96 0.06
C VAL A 470 7.92 -29.33 -1.38
N TYR A 471 7.28 -30.38 -1.90
CA TYR A 471 7.45 -30.81 -3.29
C TYR A 471 6.49 -30.06 -4.22
N PRO A 472 6.88 -29.85 -5.50
CA PRO A 472 6.00 -29.25 -6.49
C PRO A 472 4.98 -30.27 -7.01
N ASP A 473 3.87 -29.77 -7.53
CA ASP A 473 2.88 -30.53 -8.28
C ASP A 473 3.31 -30.72 -9.75
N LEU A 474 4.22 -29.85 -10.24
CA LEU A 474 4.77 -29.87 -11.58
C LEU A 474 6.21 -29.37 -11.60
N ILE A 475 7.08 -30.10 -12.30
CA ILE A 475 8.43 -29.65 -12.65
C ILE A 475 8.44 -29.18 -14.10
N MET A 476 8.99 -28.00 -14.34
CA MET A 476 9.12 -27.37 -15.66
C MET A 476 10.60 -27.24 -16.02
N MET A 477 11.00 -27.91 -17.12
CA MET A 477 12.39 -27.86 -17.61
C MET A 477 12.51 -26.82 -18.72
N ASP A 478 13.56 -25.98 -18.67
CA ASP A 478 13.86 -25.04 -19.76
C ASP A 478 14.52 -25.74 -20.95
N GLY A 479 13.81 -26.69 -21.52
CA GLY A 479 14.26 -27.49 -22.66
C GLY A 479 13.28 -28.59 -23.03
N GLY A 480 13.58 -29.27 -24.12
CA GLY A 480 12.75 -30.31 -24.66
C GLY A 480 13.02 -31.69 -24.06
N ARG A 481 12.78 -32.73 -24.88
CA ARG A 481 12.80 -34.16 -24.53
C ARG A 481 14.02 -34.61 -23.68
N GLY A 482 15.23 -34.11 -24.01
CA GLY A 482 16.44 -34.57 -23.32
C GLY A 482 16.48 -34.18 -21.85
N GLN A 483 16.10 -32.94 -21.52
CA GLN A 483 16.09 -32.44 -20.13
C GLN A 483 14.95 -33.10 -19.34
N VAL A 484 13.79 -33.32 -19.95
CA VAL A 484 12.65 -34.01 -19.31
C VAL A 484 13.04 -35.43 -18.94
N ASN A 485 13.72 -36.16 -19.83
CA ASN A 485 14.17 -37.54 -19.57
C ASN A 485 15.13 -37.62 -18.38
N ILE A 486 16.09 -36.69 -18.29
CA ILE A 486 17.01 -36.62 -17.14
C ILE A 486 16.24 -36.40 -15.83
N ALA A 487 15.27 -35.50 -15.84
CA ALA A 487 14.47 -35.23 -14.65
C ALA A 487 13.65 -36.48 -14.23
N LEU A 488 13.05 -37.19 -15.19
CA LEU A 488 12.31 -38.41 -14.93
C LEU A 488 13.22 -39.52 -14.38
N GLU A 489 14.43 -39.71 -14.95
CA GLU A 489 15.42 -40.66 -14.46
C GLU A 489 15.80 -40.41 -13.00
N VAL A 490 16.10 -39.14 -12.64
CA VAL A 490 16.46 -38.77 -11.27
C VAL A 490 15.29 -39.02 -10.30
N LEU A 491 14.07 -38.71 -10.71
CA LEU A 491 12.89 -38.90 -9.87
C LEU A 491 12.61 -40.41 -9.66
N ASP A 492 12.79 -41.24 -10.69
CA ASP A 492 12.65 -42.70 -10.62
C ASP A 492 13.70 -43.31 -9.66
N GLU A 493 14.99 -42.93 -9.81
CA GLU A 493 16.06 -43.33 -8.89
C GLU A 493 15.78 -43.00 -7.43
N LEU A 494 15.08 -41.89 -7.18
CA LEU A 494 14.71 -41.43 -5.83
C LEU A 494 13.32 -41.92 -5.38
N HIS A 495 12.63 -42.69 -6.21
CA HIS A 495 11.25 -43.17 -5.96
C HIS A 495 10.25 -42.04 -5.69
N ILE A 496 10.37 -40.94 -6.45
CA ILE A 496 9.51 -39.77 -6.33
C ILE A 496 8.63 -39.67 -7.59
N ASN A 497 7.33 -39.55 -7.40
CA ASN A 497 6.38 -39.41 -8.50
C ASN A 497 5.90 -37.93 -8.58
N ILE A 498 6.49 -37.17 -9.49
CA ILE A 498 6.10 -35.79 -9.78
C ILE A 498 6.06 -35.61 -11.31
N PRO A 499 4.99 -35.03 -11.87
CA PRO A 499 4.91 -34.72 -13.29
C PRO A 499 6.04 -33.80 -13.74
N VAL A 500 6.64 -34.10 -14.90
CA VAL A 500 7.71 -33.27 -15.50
C VAL A 500 7.30 -32.87 -16.90
N CYS A 501 7.33 -31.57 -17.20
CA CYS A 501 7.16 -31.08 -18.57
C CYS A 501 8.37 -30.26 -19.03
N GLY A 502 8.60 -30.21 -20.33
CA GLY A 502 9.61 -29.37 -20.97
C GLY A 502 8.96 -28.20 -21.68
N MET A 503 9.60 -27.02 -21.60
CA MET A 503 9.19 -25.82 -22.33
C MET A 503 9.91 -25.82 -23.68
N VAL A 504 9.21 -26.20 -24.76
CA VAL A 504 9.79 -26.31 -26.10
C VAL A 504 9.95 -24.94 -26.73
N LYS A 505 11.14 -24.70 -27.31
CA LYS A 505 11.48 -23.45 -27.99
C LYS A 505 11.38 -23.61 -29.52
N ASP A 506 11.03 -22.52 -30.19
CA ASP A 506 11.14 -22.39 -31.63
C ASP A 506 12.58 -21.98 -32.04
N ASP A 507 12.82 -21.90 -33.35
CA ASP A 507 14.16 -21.52 -33.90
C ASP A 507 14.60 -20.12 -33.48
N ASN A 508 13.68 -19.28 -33.01
CA ASN A 508 13.96 -17.94 -32.47
C ASN A 508 14.09 -17.94 -30.93
N HIS A 509 14.23 -19.10 -30.31
CA HIS A 509 14.31 -19.30 -28.85
C HIS A 509 13.06 -18.87 -28.06
N ASN A 510 11.89 -18.67 -28.72
CA ASN A 510 10.64 -18.40 -28.04
C ASN A 510 9.91 -19.71 -27.72
N THR A 511 9.22 -19.74 -26.57
CA THR A 511 8.35 -20.88 -26.22
C THR A 511 7.30 -21.11 -27.31
N ARG A 512 7.13 -22.33 -27.75
CA ARG A 512 6.10 -22.71 -28.73
C ARG A 512 5.09 -23.73 -28.20
N GLY A 513 5.46 -24.54 -27.20
CA GLY A 513 4.63 -25.57 -26.65
C GLY A 513 5.21 -26.20 -25.39
N LEU A 514 4.52 -27.23 -24.90
CA LEU A 514 5.00 -28.06 -23.81
C LEU A 514 5.30 -29.48 -24.33
N TYR A 515 6.35 -30.11 -23.82
CA TYR A 515 6.66 -31.53 -24.03
C TYR A 515 6.31 -32.29 -22.76
N TYR A 516 5.37 -33.24 -22.89
CA TYR A 516 4.90 -34.04 -21.76
C TYR A 516 4.49 -35.42 -22.23
N ASN A 517 4.79 -36.48 -21.46
CA ASN A 517 4.48 -37.87 -21.79
C ASN A 517 4.88 -38.26 -23.23
N ASN A 518 6.08 -37.90 -23.66
CA ASN A 518 6.63 -38.14 -24.99
C ASN A 518 5.87 -37.48 -26.16
N VAL A 519 5.01 -36.51 -25.88
CA VAL A 519 4.24 -35.77 -26.89
C VAL A 519 4.49 -34.29 -26.72
N GLU A 520 4.63 -33.59 -27.85
CA GLU A 520 4.61 -32.13 -27.85
C GLU A 520 3.16 -31.62 -27.91
N ILE A 521 2.76 -30.86 -26.91
CA ILE A 521 1.42 -30.30 -26.79
C ILE A 521 1.45 -28.89 -27.37
N PRO A 522 0.76 -28.63 -28.50
CA PRO A 522 0.65 -27.29 -29.05
C PRO A 522 -0.22 -26.43 -28.15
N ILE A 523 0.20 -25.18 -27.93
CA ILE A 523 -0.46 -24.27 -27.02
C ILE A 523 -0.87 -22.99 -27.77
N ASP A 524 -2.06 -22.48 -27.46
CA ASP A 524 -2.48 -21.16 -27.93
C ASP A 524 -1.62 -20.08 -27.27
N ARG A 525 -0.85 -19.35 -28.10
CA ARG A 525 0.05 -18.27 -27.68
C ARG A 525 -0.68 -17.06 -27.05
N HIS A 526 -1.97 -16.94 -27.27
CA HIS A 526 -2.79 -15.87 -26.69
C HIS A 526 -3.39 -16.22 -25.33
N SER A 527 -3.32 -17.48 -24.92
CA SER A 527 -3.85 -17.98 -23.65
C SER A 527 -3.09 -17.43 -22.45
N GLU A 528 -3.75 -17.33 -21.29
CA GLU A 528 -3.09 -16.93 -20.05
C GLU A 528 -2.14 -18.02 -19.52
N GLY A 529 -2.43 -19.31 -19.79
CA GLY A 529 -1.52 -20.41 -19.50
C GLY A 529 -0.18 -20.28 -20.23
N PHE A 530 -0.20 -19.96 -21.55
CA PHE A 530 1.02 -19.70 -22.31
C PHE A 530 1.81 -18.51 -21.75
N LYS A 531 1.13 -17.40 -21.45
CA LYS A 531 1.77 -16.21 -20.85
C LYS A 531 2.36 -16.53 -19.47
N LEU A 532 1.78 -17.45 -18.72
CA LEU A 532 2.35 -17.89 -17.44
C LEU A 532 3.62 -18.72 -17.67
N ILE A 533 3.61 -19.67 -18.61
CA ILE A 533 4.79 -20.48 -18.97
C ILE A 533 5.95 -19.56 -19.39
N THR A 534 5.69 -18.60 -20.26
CA THR A 534 6.70 -17.60 -20.67
C THR A 534 7.25 -16.82 -19.48
N ARG A 535 6.39 -16.35 -18.57
CA ARG A 535 6.83 -15.68 -17.34
C ARG A 535 7.68 -16.58 -16.43
N VAL A 536 7.36 -17.84 -16.33
CA VAL A 536 8.14 -18.83 -15.56
C VAL A 536 9.52 -19.01 -16.18
N GLN A 537 9.58 -19.15 -17.50
CA GLN A 537 10.81 -19.32 -18.25
C GLN A 537 11.72 -18.07 -18.15
N ASP A 538 11.15 -16.89 -18.40
CA ASP A 538 11.86 -15.61 -18.30
C ASP A 538 12.43 -15.41 -16.89
N GLU A 539 11.67 -15.78 -15.85
CA GLU A 539 12.09 -15.64 -14.46
C GLU A 539 13.21 -16.63 -14.10
N ALA A 540 13.15 -17.88 -14.59
CA ALA A 540 14.23 -18.86 -14.40
C ALA A 540 15.53 -18.36 -15.04
N HIS A 541 15.45 -17.89 -16.29
CA HIS A 541 16.59 -17.35 -17.02
C HIS A 541 17.14 -16.05 -16.35
N ARG A 542 16.26 -15.11 -15.98
CA ARG A 542 16.65 -13.90 -15.26
C ARG A 542 17.41 -14.21 -13.97
N PHE A 543 16.90 -15.17 -13.18
CA PHE A 543 17.49 -15.56 -11.90
C PHE A 543 18.84 -16.25 -12.07
N ALA A 544 19.04 -17.03 -13.14
CA ALA A 544 20.32 -17.62 -13.51
C ALA A 544 21.35 -16.55 -13.89
N ILE A 545 20.99 -15.59 -14.76
CA ILE A 545 21.87 -14.50 -15.18
C ILE A 545 22.31 -13.63 -14.00
N GLU A 546 21.39 -13.29 -13.10
CA GLU A 546 21.69 -12.49 -11.90
C GLU A 546 22.75 -13.17 -11.02
N TYR A 547 22.69 -14.50 -10.91
CA TYR A 547 23.68 -15.26 -10.16
C TYR A 547 25.06 -15.25 -10.83
N HIS A 548 25.13 -15.40 -12.15
CA HIS A 548 26.36 -15.29 -12.89
C HIS A 548 27.02 -13.92 -12.73
N ARG A 549 26.25 -12.85 -12.82
CA ARG A 549 26.75 -11.48 -12.56
C ARG A 549 27.34 -11.36 -11.15
N SER A 550 26.67 -11.91 -10.15
CA SER A 550 27.15 -11.91 -8.76
C SER A 550 28.45 -12.72 -8.59
N LEU A 551 28.61 -13.87 -9.27
CA LEU A 551 29.83 -14.66 -9.22
C LEU A 551 31.01 -13.97 -9.95
N ARG A 552 30.74 -13.38 -11.11
CA ARG A 552 31.78 -12.60 -11.86
C ARG A 552 32.23 -11.40 -11.05
N SER A 553 31.31 -10.63 -10.48
CA SER A 553 31.66 -9.48 -9.63
C SER A 553 32.55 -9.92 -8.45
N LYS A 554 32.18 -11.01 -7.76
CA LYS A 554 33.00 -11.55 -6.67
C LYS A 554 34.40 -12.02 -7.12
N LYS A 555 34.50 -12.66 -8.29
CA LYS A 555 35.75 -13.13 -8.83
C LYS A 555 36.66 -11.94 -9.28
N GLN A 556 36.07 -10.97 -9.96
CA GLN A 556 36.75 -9.76 -10.43
C GLN A 556 37.26 -8.94 -9.24
N VAL A 557 36.45 -8.77 -8.21
CA VAL A 557 36.84 -8.09 -6.97
C VAL A 557 37.96 -8.85 -6.24
N SER A 558 37.88 -10.19 -6.17
CA SER A 558 38.95 -10.97 -5.54
C SER A 558 40.25 -10.87 -6.31
N SER A 559 40.24 -10.88 -7.66
CA SER A 559 41.44 -10.74 -8.50
C SER A 559 42.10 -9.39 -8.31
N VAL A 560 41.32 -8.29 -8.33
CA VAL A 560 41.86 -6.92 -8.18
C VAL A 560 42.48 -6.71 -6.80
N LEU A 561 41.85 -7.19 -5.74
CA LEU A 561 42.37 -7.05 -4.37
C LEU A 561 43.58 -7.97 -4.11
N ASP A 562 43.69 -9.12 -4.80
CA ASP A 562 44.82 -10.04 -4.66
C ASP A 562 46.09 -9.50 -5.35
N GLU A 563 46.00 -8.52 -6.24
CA GLU A 563 47.15 -7.84 -6.88
C GLU A 563 47.77 -6.79 -5.96
N ILE A 564 47.11 -6.40 -4.85
CA ILE A 564 47.61 -5.37 -3.94
C ILE A 564 48.52 -6.00 -2.89
N GLU A 565 49.74 -5.50 -2.77
CA GLU A 565 50.70 -5.99 -1.80
C GLU A 565 50.23 -5.84 -0.37
N GLY A 566 50.24 -6.96 0.38
CA GLY A 566 49.79 -7.01 1.75
C GLY A 566 48.32 -7.44 1.94
N ILE A 567 47.56 -7.69 0.86
CA ILE A 567 46.22 -8.21 0.94
C ILE A 567 46.20 -9.73 0.72
N GLY A 568 46.03 -10.48 1.82
CA GLY A 568 45.76 -11.92 1.78
C GLY A 568 44.27 -12.22 1.94
N PRO A 569 43.87 -13.51 1.88
CA PRO A 569 42.46 -13.93 1.91
C PRO A 569 41.67 -13.40 3.11
N ALA A 570 42.28 -13.28 4.29
CA ALA A 570 41.66 -12.77 5.51
C ALA A 570 41.32 -11.27 5.39
N ARG A 571 42.30 -10.45 4.97
CA ARG A 571 42.12 -9.00 4.82
C ARG A 571 41.15 -8.66 3.68
N ARG A 572 41.19 -9.38 2.57
CA ARG A 572 40.20 -9.27 1.50
C ARG A 572 38.77 -9.53 2.01
N LYS A 573 38.60 -10.59 2.81
CA LYS A 573 37.30 -10.91 3.40
C LYS A 573 36.80 -9.80 4.36
N ALA A 574 37.69 -9.21 5.14
CA ALA A 574 37.37 -8.11 6.05
C ALA A 574 36.97 -6.84 5.28
N LEU A 575 37.74 -6.45 4.25
CA LEU A 575 37.39 -5.31 3.38
C LEU A 575 36.05 -5.49 2.70
N MET A 576 35.79 -6.66 2.12
CA MET A 576 34.50 -6.95 1.49
C MET A 576 33.32 -7.01 2.47
N LYS A 577 33.56 -7.41 3.73
CA LYS A 577 32.56 -7.40 4.79
C LYS A 577 32.22 -5.97 5.23
N HIS A 578 33.21 -5.09 5.28
CA HIS A 578 33.03 -3.71 5.74
C HIS A 578 32.43 -2.80 4.66
N PHE A 579 32.97 -2.83 3.44
CA PHE A 579 32.58 -1.92 2.36
C PHE A 579 31.47 -2.45 1.44
N LEU A 580 31.25 -3.77 1.40
CA LEU A 580 30.24 -4.47 0.58
C LEU A 580 30.42 -4.36 -0.94
N ASP A 581 31.17 -3.36 -1.44
CA ASP A 581 31.40 -3.05 -2.85
C ASP A 581 32.81 -2.57 -3.09
N ILE A 582 33.41 -2.96 -4.28
CA ILE A 582 34.75 -2.55 -4.68
C ILE A 582 34.85 -1.05 -4.97
N ASP A 583 33.80 -0.44 -5.51
CA ASP A 583 33.77 0.99 -5.80
C ASP A 583 33.83 1.83 -4.53
N LYS A 584 33.28 1.33 -3.43
CA LYS A 584 33.45 1.95 -2.12
C LYS A 584 34.85 1.83 -1.58
N ILE A 585 35.54 0.68 -1.79
CA ILE A 585 36.93 0.50 -1.42
C ILE A 585 37.81 1.44 -2.26
N ARG A 586 37.52 1.57 -3.56
CA ARG A 586 38.23 2.47 -4.47
C ARG A 586 38.14 3.93 -4.04
N ASN A 587 36.97 4.39 -3.62
CA ASN A 587 36.71 5.79 -3.26
C ASN A 587 36.96 6.11 -1.78
N ALA A 588 37.33 5.11 -0.98
CA ALA A 588 37.60 5.29 0.44
C ALA A 588 38.98 5.92 0.69
N ASN A 589 39.07 6.80 1.66
CA ASN A 589 40.34 7.34 2.13
C ASN A 589 41.08 6.35 3.06
N VAL A 590 42.35 6.62 3.35
CA VAL A 590 43.23 5.72 4.15
C VAL A 590 42.62 5.47 5.54
N SER A 591 41.99 6.48 6.18
CA SER A 591 41.38 6.36 7.48
C SER A 591 40.15 5.44 7.47
N GLU A 592 39.29 5.56 6.45
CA GLU A 592 38.12 4.70 6.25
C GLU A 592 38.52 3.24 5.96
N LEU A 593 39.58 3.04 5.18
CA LEU A 593 40.11 1.69 4.89
C LEU A 593 40.63 0.98 6.15
N MET A 594 41.17 1.73 7.10
CA MET A 594 41.66 1.20 8.39
C MET A 594 40.53 0.78 9.34
N GLU A 595 39.28 1.18 9.12
CA GLU A 595 38.15 0.73 9.89
C GLU A 595 37.82 -0.77 9.66
N ALA A 596 38.29 -1.34 8.57
CA ALA A 596 38.11 -2.76 8.29
C ALA A 596 39.10 -3.63 9.11
N GLU A 597 38.56 -4.69 9.70
CA GLU A 597 39.27 -5.59 10.62
C GLU A 597 40.58 -6.14 10.02
N GLY A 598 41.71 -5.92 10.69
CA GLY A 598 43.06 -6.42 10.25
C GLY A 598 43.72 -5.61 9.16
N ILE A 599 43.20 -4.44 8.80
CA ILE A 599 43.86 -3.51 7.85
C ILE A 599 44.74 -2.53 8.65
N THR A 600 46.03 -2.60 8.40
CA THR A 600 47.02 -1.67 8.98
C THR A 600 47.21 -0.46 8.06
N GLU A 601 47.76 0.63 8.59
CA GLU A 601 47.98 1.86 7.85
C GLU A 601 48.79 1.63 6.56
N ASN A 602 49.83 0.80 6.62
CA ASN A 602 50.67 0.46 5.45
C ASN A 602 49.84 -0.25 4.35
N VAL A 603 48.97 -1.17 4.73
CA VAL A 603 48.07 -1.87 3.78
C VAL A 603 47.04 -0.93 3.22
N ALA A 604 46.46 -0.05 4.05
CA ALA A 604 45.50 0.97 3.61
C ALA A 604 46.13 1.95 2.60
N GLN A 605 47.36 2.36 2.82
CA GLN A 605 48.14 3.17 1.87
C GLN A 605 48.43 2.43 0.56
N ASN A 606 48.71 1.13 0.61
CA ASN A 606 48.91 0.33 -0.61
C ASN A 606 47.60 0.23 -1.41
N ILE A 607 46.45 0.03 -0.73
CA ILE A 607 45.14 0.03 -1.39
C ILE A 607 44.85 1.38 -2.03
N TYR A 608 45.07 2.46 -1.30
CA TYR A 608 44.85 3.81 -1.82
C TYR A 608 45.70 4.11 -3.04
N LYS A 609 47.00 3.81 -2.99
CA LYS A 609 47.94 3.98 -4.12
C LYS A 609 47.61 3.14 -5.34
N TYR A 610 47.05 1.95 -5.16
CA TYR A 610 46.67 1.07 -6.26
C TYR A 610 45.48 1.62 -7.06
N PHE A 611 44.54 2.30 -6.38
CA PHE A 611 43.34 2.81 -7.02
C PHE A 611 43.42 4.29 -7.45
N HIS A 612 44.42 5.06 -6.97
CA HIS A 612 44.65 6.47 -7.26
C HIS A 612 46.07 6.69 -7.74
#